data_ab14628ccb76a4eee1232b4ebba0378d
#
_entry.id   ab14628ccb76a4eee1232b4ebba0378d
#
_cell.length_a   1.000
_cell.length_b   1.000
_cell.length_c   1.000
_cell.angle_alpha   90.00
_cell.angle_beta   90.00
_cell.angle_gamma   90.00
#
_symmetry.space_group_name_H-M   'P 1'
#
loop_
_entity.id
_entity.type
_entity.pdbx_description
1 polymer ?
#
loop_
_entity_poly.entity_id
_entity_poly.type
_entity_poly.pdbx_seq_one_letter_code
_entity_poly.pdbx_strand_id
1 'polypeptide(L)'
;MKFYSFKGYSNNVGFIKFIAATAVIISHSFPLYYGNNDKEWLYRFTFGQATLGRVAVWIFFFYSGLLVTKSLMNKKNEETFFIDRLKRLFPPLLFVVVCSTFVLGPIVSNLSIEQYFSNINTWKYLLNGVFIPIHNLPGVFEKNIYPNVVNGALWTMPVELICYFVCLMMYKLKLLNEKKMPLLGIISILVILMITFIFWNLNLDVVVSAVLACLSFFTGMYVFVMRNRISIK
;
A
#
# COMPACT_ATOMS: atom_id res chain seq x y z
N MET A 1 -15.32 5.15 -28.27
CA MET A 1 -15.23 3.75 -27.82
C MET A 1 -15.83 3.68 -26.43
N LYS A 2 -17.03 3.09 -26.24
CA LYS A 2 -17.57 2.87 -24.90
C LYS A 2 -16.59 1.93 -24.18
N PHE A 3 -16.18 2.26 -22.95
CA PHE A 3 -15.46 1.31 -22.10
C PHE A 3 -16.28 0.02 -22.08
N TYR A 4 -15.81 -0.97 -22.80
CA TYR A 4 -16.43 -2.29 -22.82
C TYR A 4 -16.56 -2.75 -21.37
N SER A 5 -17.75 -3.18 -21.02
CA SER A 5 -18.10 -3.60 -19.67
C SER A 5 -16.94 -4.38 -19.08
N PHE A 6 -16.48 -3.98 -17.89
CA PHE A 6 -15.58 -4.76 -17.05
C PHE A 6 -16.28 -6.07 -16.60
N LYS A 7 -16.87 -6.81 -17.55
CA LYS A 7 -17.41 -8.14 -17.37
C LYS A 7 -16.24 -9.12 -17.44
N GLY A 8 -15.81 -9.55 -16.29
CA GLY A 8 -14.75 -10.53 -16.12
C GLY A 8 -13.46 -9.89 -15.59
N TYR A 9 -12.69 -10.66 -14.85
CA TYR A 9 -11.28 -10.38 -14.59
C TYR A 9 -10.58 -10.37 -15.96
N SER A 10 -10.28 -9.18 -16.49
CA SER A 10 -9.38 -9.15 -17.62
C SER A 10 -8.02 -9.63 -17.11
N ASN A 11 -7.42 -10.61 -17.74
CA ASN A 11 -6.08 -11.13 -17.43
C ASN A 11 -5.03 -10.00 -17.32
N ASN A 12 -5.29 -8.86 -17.95
CA ASN A 12 -4.43 -7.68 -17.96
C ASN A 12 -4.22 -7.05 -16.57
N VAL A 13 -5.24 -6.99 -15.69
CA VAL A 13 -5.07 -6.43 -14.33
C VAL A 13 -4.17 -7.33 -13.48
N GLY A 14 -4.34 -8.66 -13.61
CA GLY A 14 -3.46 -9.63 -12.95
C GLY A 14 -2.02 -9.50 -13.43
N PHE A 15 -1.81 -9.36 -14.74
CA PHE A 15 -0.50 -9.19 -15.33
C PHE A 15 0.18 -7.88 -14.88
N ILE A 16 -0.56 -6.76 -14.87
CA ILE A 16 -0.02 -5.47 -14.37
C ILE A 16 0.39 -5.58 -12.90
N LYS A 17 -0.44 -6.23 -12.07
CA LYS A 17 -0.10 -6.46 -10.66
C LYS A 17 1.13 -7.36 -10.49
N PHE A 18 1.30 -8.37 -11.33
CA PHE A 18 2.48 -9.21 -11.33
C PHE A 18 3.74 -8.41 -11.66
N ILE A 19 3.70 -7.58 -12.73
CA ILE A 19 4.81 -6.69 -13.08
C ILE A 19 5.11 -5.72 -11.92
N ALA A 20 4.08 -5.12 -11.32
CA ALA A 20 4.26 -4.21 -10.20
C ALA A 20 4.88 -4.91 -8.97
N ALA A 21 4.48 -6.15 -8.66
CA ALA A 21 5.10 -6.93 -7.59
C ALA A 21 6.58 -7.23 -7.88
N THR A 22 6.90 -7.62 -9.09
CA THR A 22 8.30 -7.82 -9.52
C THR A 22 9.10 -6.53 -9.42
N ALA A 23 8.52 -5.40 -9.81
CA ALA A 23 9.13 -4.07 -9.71
C ALA A 23 9.44 -3.69 -8.25
N VAL A 24 8.57 -4.03 -7.29
CA VAL A 24 8.83 -3.83 -5.86
C VAL A 24 10.05 -4.65 -5.41
N ILE A 25 10.13 -5.93 -5.79
CA ILE A 25 11.26 -6.79 -5.42
C ILE A 25 12.58 -6.23 -5.97
N ILE A 26 12.60 -5.86 -7.26
CA ILE A 26 13.76 -5.26 -7.90
C ILE A 26 14.17 -3.96 -7.19
N SER A 27 13.20 -3.06 -6.93
CA SER A 27 13.49 -1.79 -6.27
C SER A 27 14.09 -2.00 -4.87
N HIS A 28 13.53 -2.92 -4.08
CA HIS A 28 14.04 -3.20 -2.74
C HIS A 28 15.42 -3.86 -2.71
N SER A 29 15.86 -4.49 -3.80
CA SER A 29 17.21 -5.06 -3.87
C SER A 29 18.31 -3.98 -3.81
N PHE A 30 18.03 -2.76 -4.27
CA PHE A 30 19.02 -1.67 -4.26
C PHE A 30 19.39 -1.21 -2.85
N PRO A 31 18.45 -0.81 -1.97
CA PRO A 31 18.82 -0.43 -0.61
C PRO A 31 19.37 -1.61 0.21
N LEU A 32 18.92 -2.83 -0.04
CA LEU A 32 19.46 -4.01 0.64
C LEU A 32 20.93 -4.28 0.28
N TYR A 33 21.34 -4.00 -0.96
CA TYR A 33 22.70 -4.24 -1.44
C TYR A 33 23.61 -3.01 -1.30
N TYR A 34 23.12 -1.80 -1.59
CA TYR A 34 23.90 -0.56 -1.60
C TYR A 34 23.67 0.34 -0.39
N GLY A 35 22.71 0.02 0.49
CA GLY A 35 22.33 0.87 1.63
C GLY A 35 21.40 2.03 1.27
N ASN A 36 21.24 2.34 -0.02
CA ASN A 36 20.40 3.44 -0.51
C ASN A 36 19.84 3.14 -1.92
N ASN A 37 19.06 4.07 -2.47
CA ASN A 37 18.44 3.94 -3.79
C ASN A 37 19.24 4.63 -4.92
N ASP A 38 20.42 5.19 -4.66
CA ASP A 38 21.15 6.03 -5.62
C ASP A 38 21.55 5.32 -6.91
N LYS A 39 21.62 3.99 -6.87
CA LYS A 39 21.92 3.16 -8.06
C LYS A 39 20.66 2.73 -8.82
N GLU A 40 19.47 2.93 -8.27
CA GLU A 40 18.24 2.60 -8.99
C GLU A 40 18.02 3.57 -10.15
N TRP A 41 17.79 3.02 -11.35
CA TRP A 41 17.72 3.83 -12.57
C TRP A 41 16.56 4.83 -12.58
N LEU A 42 15.36 4.46 -12.05
CA LEU A 42 14.21 5.37 -11.99
C LEU A 42 14.43 6.47 -10.94
N TYR A 43 15.02 6.12 -9.80
CA TYR A 43 15.40 7.10 -8.77
C TYR A 43 16.37 8.15 -9.31
N ARG A 44 17.37 7.71 -10.08
CA ARG A 44 18.32 8.62 -10.76
C ARG A 44 17.63 9.47 -11.84
N PHE A 45 16.80 8.84 -12.67
CA PHE A 45 16.08 9.54 -13.74
C PHE A 45 15.11 10.60 -13.19
N THR A 46 14.52 10.36 -12.04
CA THR A 46 13.59 11.29 -11.38
C THR A 46 14.27 12.23 -10.37
N PHE A 47 15.59 12.33 -10.40
CA PHE A 47 16.36 13.18 -9.46
C PHE A 47 16.05 12.89 -7.99
N GLY A 48 15.88 11.63 -7.63
CA GLY A 48 15.62 11.22 -6.25
C GLY A 48 14.13 11.24 -5.83
N GLN A 49 13.21 11.56 -6.74
CA GLN A 49 11.79 11.75 -6.38
C GLN A 49 11.00 10.43 -6.31
N ALA A 50 11.30 9.46 -7.16
CA ALA A 50 10.54 8.22 -7.22
C ALA A 50 11.41 6.98 -7.47
N THR A 51 11.18 5.93 -6.70
CA THR A 51 11.71 4.59 -6.96
C THR A 51 10.72 3.76 -7.76
N LEU A 52 11.21 2.72 -8.42
CA LEU A 52 10.36 1.76 -9.13
C LEU A 52 9.35 1.10 -8.17
N GLY A 53 9.77 0.80 -6.94
CA GLY A 53 8.90 0.26 -5.89
C GLY A 53 7.80 1.24 -5.49
N ARG A 54 8.10 2.54 -5.37
CA ARG A 54 7.10 3.56 -5.05
C ARG A 54 6.04 3.66 -6.16
N VAL A 55 6.46 3.68 -7.42
CA VAL A 55 5.52 3.68 -8.57
C VAL A 55 4.67 2.41 -8.60
N ALA A 56 5.26 1.27 -8.31
CA ALA A 56 4.52 0.00 -8.22
C ALA A 56 3.46 0.02 -7.13
N VAL A 57 3.75 0.59 -5.94
CA VAL A 57 2.76 0.79 -4.87
C VAL A 57 1.61 1.69 -5.35
N TRP A 58 1.90 2.79 -6.07
CA TRP A 58 0.85 3.64 -6.63
C TRP A 58 -0.06 2.87 -7.61
N ILE A 59 0.51 2.01 -8.44
CA ILE A 59 -0.26 1.13 -9.35
C ILE A 59 -1.16 0.19 -8.55
N PHE A 60 -0.66 -0.43 -7.48
CA PHE A 60 -1.48 -1.28 -6.61
C PHE A 60 -2.66 -0.53 -5.99
N PHE A 61 -2.40 0.65 -5.43
CA PHE A 61 -3.44 1.47 -4.81
C PHE A 61 -4.46 1.99 -5.83
N PHE A 62 -4.02 2.39 -7.02
CA PHE A 62 -4.92 2.78 -8.12
C PHE A 62 -5.91 1.65 -8.48
N TYR A 63 -5.39 0.45 -8.76
CA TYR A 63 -6.25 -0.69 -9.08
C TYR A 63 -7.09 -1.14 -7.88
N SER A 64 -6.59 -1.00 -6.67
CA SER A 64 -7.37 -1.25 -5.46
C SER A 64 -8.56 -0.29 -5.39
N GLY A 65 -8.35 1.00 -5.55
CA GLY A 65 -9.41 2.02 -5.56
C GLY A 65 -10.47 1.76 -6.63
N LEU A 66 -10.06 1.45 -7.85
CA LEU A 66 -10.94 1.13 -8.96
C LEU A 66 -11.79 -0.12 -8.69
N LEU A 67 -11.16 -1.23 -8.27
CA LEU A 67 -11.85 -2.51 -8.07
C LEU A 67 -12.70 -2.53 -6.79
N VAL A 68 -12.26 -1.84 -5.75
CA VAL A 68 -12.98 -1.72 -4.48
C VAL A 68 -14.25 -0.90 -4.68
N THR A 69 -14.17 0.23 -5.36
CA THR A 69 -15.33 1.07 -5.70
C THR A 69 -16.32 0.31 -6.58
N LYS A 70 -15.82 -0.42 -7.60
CA LYS A 70 -16.66 -1.31 -8.43
C LYS A 70 -17.40 -2.34 -7.57
N SER A 71 -16.68 -3.00 -6.66
CA SER A 71 -17.28 -4.01 -5.79
C SER A 71 -18.34 -3.43 -4.87
N LEU A 72 -18.09 -2.25 -4.29
CA LEU A 72 -19.01 -1.59 -3.37
C LEU A 72 -20.28 -1.12 -4.07
N MET A 73 -20.15 -0.47 -5.23
CA MET A 73 -21.30 0.04 -5.98
C MET A 73 -22.17 -1.07 -6.59
N ASN A 74 -21.63 -2.28 -6.76
CA ASN A 74 -22.35 -3.43 -7.30
C ASN A 74 -22.92 -4.36 -6.20
N LYS A 75 -22.57 -4.14 -4.93
CA LYS A 75 -23.06 -4.98 -3.81
C LYS A 75 -24.42 -4.48 -3.30
N LYS A 76 -25.28 -5.45 -2.93
CA LYS A 76 -26.58 -5.18 -2.30
C LYS A 76 -26.45 -4.95 -0.78
N ASN A 77 -25.37 -5.43 -0.14
CA ASN A 77 -25.17 -5.33 1.30
C ASN A 77 -23.81 -4.68 1.61
N GLU A 78 -23.85 -3.52 2.26
CA GLU A 78 -22.68 -2.73 2.63
C GLU A 78 -21.91 -3.33 3.81
N GLU A 79 -22.62 -4.01 4.73
CA GLU A 79 -22.00 -4.58 5.93
C GLU A 79 -20.99 -5.68 5.60
N THR A 80 -21.32 -6.52 4.61
CA THR A 80 -20.42 -7.59 4.16
C THR A 80 -19.19 -7.06 3.40
N PHE A 81 -19.26 -5.84 2.88
CA PHE A 81 -18.18 -5.26 2.08
C PHE A 81 -16.88 -5.16 2.89
N PHE A 82 -16.92 -4.52 4.06
CA PHE A 82 -15.72 -4.30 4.87
C PHE A 82 -15.15 -5.60 5.42
N ILE A 83 -16.03 -6.51 5.85
CA ILE A 83 -15.65 -7.85 6.32
C ILE A 83 -14.93 -8.64 5.22
N ASP A 84 -15.42 -8.58 3.98
CA ASP A 84 -14.77 -9.27 2.85
C ASP A 84 -13.39 -8.69 2.52
N ARG A 85 -13.17 -7.39 2.76
CA ARG A 85 -11.85 -6.78 2.61
C ARG A 85 -10.91 -7.21 3.73
N LEU A 86 -11.37 -7.24 4.98
CA LEU A 86 -10.59 -7.77 6.10
C LEU A 86 -10.21 -9.24 5.88
N LYS A 87 -11.16 -10.09 5.47
CA LYS A 87 -10.90 -11.50 5.14
C LYS A 87 -9.86 -11.68 4.03
N ARG A 88 -9.69 -10.71 3.16
CA ARG A 88 -8.68 -10.73 2.12
C ARG A 88 -7.30 -10.29 2.62
N LEU A 89 -7.23 -9.29 3.50
CA LEU A 89 -5.96 -8.74 3.99
C LEU A 89 -5.39 -9.54 5.15
N PHE A 90 -6.25 -9.97 6.07
CA PHE A 90 -5.84 -10.55 7.35
C PHE A 90 -5.08 -11.88 7.24
N PRO A 91 -5.54 -12.89 6.45
CA PRO A 91 -4.84 -14.18 6.41
C PRO A 91 -3.40 -14.10 5.90
N PRO A 92 -3.09 -13.43 4.75
CA PRO A 92 -1.71 -13.31 4.29
C PRO A 92 -0.86 -12.46 5.22
N LEU A 93 -1.43 -11.39 5.82
CA LEU A 93 -0.73 -10.57 6.80
C LEU A 93 -0.34 -11.39 8.04
N LEU A 94 -1.30 -12.11 8.61
CA LEU A 94 -1.07 -12.95 9.79
C LEU A 94 -0.03 -14.04 9.50
N PHE A 95 -0.11 -14.68 8.33
CA PHE A 95 0.86 -15.69 7.92
C PHE A 95 2.28 -15.12 7.88
N VAL A 96 2.47 -13.97 7.23
CA VAL A 96 3.80 -13.33 7.14
C VAL A 96 4.30 -12.92 8.53
N VAL A 97 3.45 -12.33 9.38
CA VAL A 97 3.83 -11.91 10.74
C VAL A 97 4.23 -13.10 11.60
N VAL A 98 3.44 -14.18 11.58
CA VAL A 98 3.75 -15.41 12.33
C VAL A 98 5.04 -16.06 11.83
N CYS A 99 5.19 -16.23 10.51
CA CYS A 99 6.43 -16.78 9.94
C CYS A 99 7.65 -15.92 10.25
N SER A 100 7.52 -14.60 10.20
CA SER A 100 8.63 -13.69 10.55
C SER A 100 9.01 -13.82 12.02
N THR A 101 8.04 -13.89 12.94
CA THR A 101 8.28 -13.94 14.38
C THR A 101 8.81 -15.29 14.84
N PHE A 102 8.22 -16.40 14.38
CA PHE A 102 8.49 -17.74 14.94
C PHE A 102 9.41 -18.59 14.10
N VAL A 103 9.63 -18.25 12.82
CA VAL A 103 10.51 -19.01 11.93
C VAL A 103 11.74 -18.17 11.55
N LEU A 104 11.54 -17.05 10.85
CA LEU A 104 12.66 -16.24 10.38
C LEU A 104 13.46 -15.66 11.54
N GLY A 105 12.80 -15.04 12.52
CA GLY A 105 13.44 -14.39 13.65
C GLY A 105 14.42 -15.31 14.40
N PRO A 106 13.96 -16.47 14.93
CA PRO A 106 14.86 -17.40 15.63
C PRO A 106 16.02 -17.94 14.79
N ILE A 107 15.84 -18.08 13.46
CA ILE A 107 16.89 -18.61 12.57
C ILE A 107 17.96 -17.55 12.28
N VAL A 108 17.56 -16.28 12.15
CA VAL A 108 18.44 -15.22 11.63
C VAL A 108 18.94 -14.27 12.74
N SER A 109 18.29 -14.29 13.92
CA SER A 109 18.68 -13.44 15.05
C SER A 109 20.09 -13.76 15.56
N ASN A 110 20.83 -12.72 15.93
CA ASN A 110 22.11 -12.85 16.62
C ASN A 110 21.96 -13.22 18.12
N LEU A 111 20.74 -13.25 18.64
CA LEU A 111 20.43 -13.60 20.02
C LEU A 111 20.22 -15.11 20.16
N SER A 112 20.43 -15.64 21.37
CA SER A 112 19.99 -17.00 21.67
C SER A 112 18.46 -17.11 21.61
N ILE A 113 17.92 -18.29 21.38
CA ILE A 113 16.47 -18.54 21.33
C ILE A 113 15.79 -18.02 22.60
N GLU A 114 16.39 -18.25 23.76
CA GLU A 114 15.89 -17.79 25.04
C GLU A 114 15.85 -16.24 25.10
N GLN A 115 16.95 -15.59 24.75
CA GLN A 115 17.04 -14.12 24.72
C GLN A 115 16.06 -13.50 23.71
N TYR A 116 15.89 -14.14 22.55
CA TYR A 116 14.98 -13.68 21.51
C TYR A 116 13.53 -13.69 21.99
N PHE A 117 13.05 -14.80 22.59
CA PHE A 117 11.67 -14.91 23.07
C PHE A 117 11.42 -14.21 24.41
N SER A 118 12.46 -13.95 25.20
CA SER A 118 12.35 -13.13 26.41
C SER A 118 12.27 -11.64 26.11
N ASN A 119 12.60 -11.21 24.88
CA ASN A 119 12.56 -9.81 24.50
C ASN A 119 11.12 -9.38 24.14
N ILE A 120 10.64 -8.33 24.83
CA ILE A 120 9.29 -7.80 24.60
C ILE A 120 9.05 -7.33 23.15
N ASN A 121 10.11 -6.90 22.43
CA ASN A 121 9.98 -6.43 21.06
C ASN A 121 9.69 -7.59 20.08
N THR A 122 10.05 -8.82 20.39
CA THR A 122 9.64 -10.01 19.64
C THR A 122 8.11 -10.13 19.61
N TRP A 123 7.48 -9.95 20.75
CA TRP A 123 6.02 -10.00 20.89
C TRP A 123 5.32 -8.77 20.33
N LYS A 124 5.93 -7.59 20.46
CA LYS A 124 5.42 -6.37 19.83
C LYS A 124 5.33 -6.49 18.30
N TYR A 125 6.21 -7.26 17.66
CA TYR A 125 6.14 -7.47 16.22
C TYR A 125 4.81 -8.10 15.77
N LEU A 126 4.15 -8.88 16.63
CA LEU A 126 2.82 -9.44 16.36
C LEU A 126 1.73 -8.37 16.17
N LEU A 127 1.95 -7.13 16.65
CA LEU A 127 1.03 -6.01 16.43
C LEU A 127 0.87 -5.66 14.95
N ASN A 128 1.81 -6.08 14.10
CA ASN A 128 1.61 -6.01 12.64
C ASN A 128 0.33 -6.76 12.21
N GLY A 129 -0.03 -7.84 12.89
CA GLY A 129 -1.25 -8.59 12.64
C GLY A 129 -2.54 -7.78 12.87
N VAL A 130 -2.47 -6.69 13.63
CA VAL A 130 -3.57 -5.73 13.83
C VAL A 130 -3.30 -4.38 13.18
N PHE A 131 -2.51 -4.39 12.10
CA PHE A 131 -2.19 -3.23 11.26
C PHE A 131 -1.37 -2.12 11.95
N ILE A 132 -0.62 -2.43 13.03
CA ILE A 132 0.34 -1.51 13.65
C ILE A 132 1.73 -1.85 13.11
N PRO A 133 2.33 -1.04 12.20
CA PRO A 133 3.57 -1.40 11.51
C PRO A 133 4.78 -1.32 12.44
N ILE A 134 5.42 -2.47 12.67
CA ILE A 134 6.68 -2.62 13.38
C ILE A 134 7.65 -3.35 12.45
N HIS A 135 8.78 -2.75 12.12
CA HIS A 135 9.66 -3.23 11.07
C HIS A 135 10.77 -4.14 11.57
N ASN A 136 11.13 -4.06 12.85
CA ASN A 136 12.29 -4.71 13.42
C ASN A 136 11.94 -5.87 14.36
N LEU A 137 12.75 -6.93 14.32
CA LEU A 137 12.80 -8.00 15.30
C LEU A 137 14.18 -7.96 16.00
N PRO A 138 14.25 -8.30 17.30
CA PRO A 138 15.49 -8.26 18.06
C PRO A 138 16.58 -9.15 17.45
N GLY A 139 17.78 -8.62 17.27
CA GLY A 139 18.92 -9.35 16.74
C GLY A 139 18.84 -9.69 15.25
N VAL A 140 17.77 -9.30 14.54
CA VAL A 140 17.57 -9.66 13.13
C VAL A 140 18.07 -8.56 12.22
N PHE A 141 18.99 -8.90 11.32
CA PHE A 141 19.58 -8.02 10.30
C PHE A 141 20.27 -6.75 10.84
N GLU A 142 20.66 -6.70 12.11
CA GLU A 142 21.27 -5.51 12.73
C GLU A 142 22.59 -5.10 12.07
N LYS A 143 23.35 -6.05 11.52
CA LYS A 143 24.65 -5.82 10.88
C LYS A 143 24.57 -5.68 9.36
N ASN A 144 23.39 -5.70 8.79
CA ASN A 144 23.23 -5.55 7.36
C ASN A 144 23.45 -4.09 6.93
N ILE A 145 23.79 -3.89 5.65
CA ILE A 145 23.95 -2.55 5.06
C ILE A 145 22.67 -1.72 5.22
N TYR A 146 21.50 -2.38 5.12
CA TYR A 146 20.18 -1.79 5.45
C TYR A 146 19.66 -2.46 6.72
N PRO A 147 19.96 -1.90 7.91
CA PRO A 147 19.78 -2.61 9.16
C PRO A 147 18.34 -2.60 9.68
N ASN A 148 18.03 -3.55 10.55
CA ASN A 148 16.83 -3.60 11.40
C ASN A 148 15.48 -3.68 10.67
N VAL A 149 15.42 -3.96 9.37
CA VAL A 149 14.15 -4.07 8.64
C VAL A 149 13.91 -5.51 8.22
N VAL A 150 12.90 -6.14 8.82
CA VAL A 150 12.46 -7.50 8.46
C VAL A 150 11.51 -7.46 7.27
N ASN A 151 10.49 -6.60 7.33
CA ASN A 151 9.54 -6.42 6.23
C ASN A 151 9.08 -4.95 6.16
N GLY A 152 9.75 -4.19 5.30
CA GLY A 152 9.44 -2.79 5.10
C GLY A 152 8.09 -2.55 4.41
N ALA A 153 7.51 -3.54 3.71
CA ALA A 153 6.26 -3.35 2.98
C ALA A 153 5.02 -3.26 3.89
N LEU A 154 5.13 -3.66 5.16
CA LEU A 154 3.99 -3.71 6.10
C LEU A 154 3.33 -2.35 6.35
N TRP A 155 4.03 -1.24 6.13
CA TRP A 155 3.46 0.11 6.27
C TRP A 155 2.27 0.36 5.35
N THR A 156 2.17 -0.36 4.23
CA THR A 156 1.08 -0.18 3.25
C THR A 156 -0.25 -0.75 3.76
N MET A 157 -0.21 -1.72 4.67
CA MET A 157 -1.40 -2.43 5.14
C MET A 157 -2.39 -1.55 5.91
N PRO A 158 -1.97 -0.74 6.92
CA PRO A 158 -2.88 0.21 7.57
C PRO A 158 -3.40 1.28 6.60
N VAL A 159 -2.57 1.73 5.66
CA VAL A 159 -2.98 2.71 4.64
C VAL A 159 -4.08 2.15 3.74
N GLU A 160 -3.95 0.90 3.31
CA GLU A 160 -4.96 0.22 2.50
C GLU A 160 -6.29 0.06 3.27
N LEU A 161 -6.22 -0.29 4.55
CA LEU A 161 -7.40 -0.40 5.42
C LEU A 161 -8.12 0.95 5.58
N ILE A 162 -7.37 2.03 5.79
CA ILE A 162 -7.92 3.40 5.84
C ILE A 162 -8.60 3.75 4.52
N CYS A 163 -7.98 3.45 3.39
CA CYS A 163 -8.57 3.68 2.07
C CYS A 163 -9.91 2.94 1.88
N TYR A 164 -10.01 1.70 2.36
CA TYR A 164 -11.26 0.94 2.31
C TYR A 164 -12.36 1.56 3.18
N PHE A 165 -11.99 2.00 4.37
CA PHE A 165 -12.92 2.69 5.28
C PHE A 165 -13.41 4.01 4.66
N VAL A 166 -12.50 4.84 4.13
CA VAL A 166 -12.85 6.10 3.46
C VAL A 166 -13.76 5.86 2.25
N CYS A 167 -13.47 4.84 1.43
CA CYS A 167 -14.32 4.47 0.31
C CYS A 167 -15.75 4.12 0.75
N LEU A 168 -15.90 3.33 1.82
CA LEU A 168 -17.18 2.97 2.40
C LEU A 168 -17.93 4.21 2.95
N MET A 169 -17.22 5.10 3.65
CA MET A 169 -17.82 6.35 4.16
C MET A 169 -18.29 7.25 3.02
N MET A 170 -17.50 7.42 1.97
CA MET A 170 -17.88 8.20 0.79
C MET A 170 -19.12 7.61 0.11
N TYR A 171 -19.24 6.29 0.05
CA TYR A 171 -20.43 5.62 -0.47
C TYR A 171 -21.65 5.90 0.40
N LYS A 172 -21.58 5.70 1.71
CA LYS A 172 -22.68 5.98 2.67
C LYS A 172 -23.15 7.44 2.63
N LEU A 173 -22.23 8.37 2.48
CA LEU A 173 -22.51 9.80 2.35
C LEU A 173 -23.00 10.20 0.95
N LYS A 174 -23.20 9.23 0.04
CA LYS A 174 -23.64 9.45 -1.36
C LYS A 174 -22.74 10.44 -2.11
N LEU A 175 -21.43 10.37 -1.85
CA LEU A 175 -20.41 11.19 -2.50
C LEU A 175 -19.88 10.55 -3.80
N LEU A 176 -20.01 9.22 -3.96
CA LEU A 176 -19.54 8.47 -5.14
C LEU A 176 -20.52 8.63 -6.31
N ASN A 177 -20.60 9.83 -6.87
CA ASN A 177 -21.44 10.13 -8.03
C ASN A 177 -20.76 11.12 -8.98
N GLU A 178 -21.17 11.10 -10.26
CA GLU A 178 -20.55 11.88 -11.31
C GLU A 178 -20.63 13.42 -11.13
N LYS A 179 -21.53 13.91 -10.26
CA LYS A 179 -21.69 15.35 -9.99
C LYS A 179 -20.71 15.84 -8.94
N LYS A 180 -20.48 15.05 -7.88
CA LYS A 180 -19.66 15.45 -6.72
C LYS A 180 -18.18 15.07 -6.87
N MET A 181 -17.88 13.98 -7.59
CA MET A 181 -16.51 13.49 -7.74
C MET A 181 -15.50 14.50 -8.32
N PRO A 182 -15.86 15.35 -9.32
CA PRO A 182 -14.90 16.33 -9.82
C PRO A 182 -14.45 17.34 -8.76
N LEU A 183 -15.40 17.86 -7.97
CA LEU A 183 -15.09 18.79 -6.88
C LEU A 183 -14.24 18.11 -5.79
N LEU A 184 -14.60 16.89 -5.40
CA LEU A 184 -13.83 16.10 -4.44
C LEU A 184 -12.42 15.79 -4.97
N GLY A 185 -12.28 15.55 -6.27
CA GLY A 185 -10.98 15.37 -6.92
C GLY A 185 -10.08 16.59 -6.78
N ILE A 186 -10.62 17.78 -7.06
CA ILE A 186 -9.88 19.05 -6.90
C ILE A 186 -9.49 19.27 -5.44
N ILE A 187 -10.44 19.11 -4.51
CA ILE A 187 -10.18 19.28 -3.08
C ILE A 187 -9.10 18.29 -2.60
N SER A 188 -9.19 17.01 -2.99
CA SER A 188 -8.21 16.02 -2.58
C SER A 188 -6.82 16.34 -3.11
N ILE A 189 -6.68 16.81 -4.34
CA ILE A 189 -5.39 17.23 -4.91
C ILE A 189 -4.82 18.40 -4.11
N LEU A 190 -5.61 19.43 -3.82
CA LEU A 190 -5.16 20.61 -3.07
C LEU A 190 -4.72 20.25 -1.64
N VAL A 191 -5.52 19.43 -0.94
CA VAL A 191 -5.18 18.94 0.41
C VAL A 191 -3.89 18.12 0.39
N ILE A 192 -3.72 17.25 -0.60
CA ILE A 192 -2.54 16.42 -0.73
C ILE A 192 -1.30 17.25 -1.05
N LEU A 193 -1.39 18.23 -1.95
CA LEU A 193 -0.29 19.15 -2.23
C LEU A 193 0.13 19.92 -0.97
N MET A 194 -0.83 20.38 -0.18
CA MET A 194 -0.54 21.03 1.09
C MET A 194 0.14 20.08 2.09
N ILE A 195 -0.39 18.87 2.25
CA ILE A 195 0.19 17.88 3.16
C ILE A 195 1.60 17.49 2.69
N THR A 196 1.78 17.18 1.41
CA THR A 196 3.11 16.80 0.88
C THR A 196 4.12 17.93 1.06
N PHE A 197 3.73 19.17 0.85
CA PHE A 197 4.60 20.33 1.07
C PHE A 197 5.05 20.44 2.55
N ILE A 198 4.11 20.30 3.50
CA ILE A 198 4.40 20.36 4.93
C ILE A 198 5.33 19.22 5.36
N PHE A 199 4.98 17.98 5.02
CA PHE A 199 5.72 16.80 5.48
C PHE A 199 7.04 16.59 4.75
N TRP A 200 7.16 17.08 3.51
CA TRP A 200 8.43 17.12 2.80
C TRP A 200 9.44 18.01 3.53
N ASN A 201 9.03 19.19 3.96
CA ASN A 201 9.88 20.09 4.74
C ASN A 201 10.27 19.53 6.13
N LEU A 202 9.49 18.56 6.65
CA LEU A 202 9.77 17.85 7.90
C LEU A 202 10.56 16.55 7.70
N ASN A 203 10.97 16.21 6.47
CA ASN A 203 11.67 14.97 6.09
C ASN A 203 10.91 13.69 6.52
N LEU A 204 9.60 13.71 6.43
CA LEU A 204 8.72 12.58 6.76
C LEU A 204 8.30 11.77 5.53
N ASP A 205 9.26 11.18 4.83
CA ASP A 205 9.08 10.44 3.57
C ASP A 205 8.01 9.33 3.61
N VAL A 206 7.88 8.65 4.73
CA VAL A 206 6.86 7.60 4.90
C VAL A 206 5.46 8.18 4.83
N VAL A 207 5.23 9.35 5.47
CA VAL A 207 3.94 10.04 5.44
C VAL A 207 3.63 10.52 4.02
N VAL A 208 4.60 11.12 3.35
CA VAL A 208 4.46 11.55 1.94
C VAL A 208 4.10 10.35 1.05
N SER A 209 4.78 9.22 1.23
CA SER A 209 4.51 7.99 0.48
C SER A 209 3.09 7.45 0.73
N ALA A 210 2.62 7.48 1.97
CA ALA A 210 1.26 7.07 2.34
C ALA A 210 0.19 7.98 1.71
N VAL A 211 0.41 9.30 1.75
CA VAL A 211 -0.50 10.29 1.16
C VAL A 211 -0.59 10.11 -0.36
N LEU A 212 0.52 9.89 -1.05
CA LEU A 212 0.54 9.63 -2.50
C LEU A 212 -0.12 8.29 -2.86
N ALA A 213 0.01 7.27 -2.00
CA ALA A 213 -0.71 6.02 -2.16
C ALA A 213 -2.24 6.22 -2.02
N CYS A 214 -2.69 7.00 -1.03
CA CYS A 214 -4.10 7.39 -0.89
C CYS A 214 -4.62 8.16 -2.10
N LEU A 215 -3.82 9.09 -2.66
CA LEU A 215 -4.17 9.80 -3.90
C LEU A 215 -4.37 8.84 -5.07
N SER A 216 -3.45 7.88 -5.21
CA SER A 216 -3.54 6.86 -6.28
C SER A 216 -4.81 6.02 -6.13
N PHE A 217 -5.17 5.64 -4.89
CA PHE A 217 -6.42 4.95 -4.60
C PHE A 217 -7.63 5.81 -4.98
N PHE A 218 -7.66 7.07 -4.55
CA PHE A 218 -8.73 8.01 -4.88
C PHE A 218 -8.85 8.23 -6.40
N THR A 219 -7.73 8.31 -7.12
CA THR A 219 -7.72 8.40 -8.60
C THR A 219 -8.37 7.17 -9.22
N GLY A 220 -8.09 5.97 -8.70
CA GLY A 220 -8.78 4.74 -9.13
C GLY A 220 -10.29 4.78 -8.90
N MET A 221 -10.72 5.27 -7.72
CA MET A 221 -12.14 5.49 -7.41
C MET A 221 -12.78 6.49 -8.39
N TYR A 222 -12.10 7.61 -8.63
CA TYR A 222 -12.55 8.66 -9.56
C TYR A 222 -12.76 8.11 -10.97
N VAL A 223 -11.77 7.41 -11.51
CA VAL A 223 -11.84 6.79 -12.84
C VAL A 223 -13.02 5.83 -12.93
N PHE A 224 -13.27 5.03 -11.91
CA PHE A 224 -14.42 4.12 -11.92
C PHE A 224 -15.76 4.85 -11.90
N VAL A 225 -15.94 5.86 -11.06
CA VAL A 225 -17.19 6.63 -10.98
C VAL A 225 -17.45 7.41 -12.27
N MET A 226 -16.39 8.01 -12.84
CA MET A 226 -16.47 8.85 -14.05
C MET A 226 -16.39 8.06 -15.37
N ARG A 227 -16.31 6.73 -15.33
CA ARG A 227 -16.09 5.87 -16.50
C ARG A 227 -17.05 6.09 -17.69
N ASN A 228 -18.27 6.52 -17.41
CA ASN A 228 -19.26 6.80 -18.47
C ASN A 228 -19.02 8.14 -19.16
N ARG A 229 -18.28 9.07 -18.53
CA ARG A 229 -17.94 10.40 -19.06
C ARG A 229 -16.54 10.42 -19.69
N ILE A 230 -15.66 9.50 -19.31
CA ILE A 230 -14.31 9.39 -19.87
C ILE A 230 -14.43 8.67 -21.20
N SER A 231 -14.50 9.41 -22.29
CA SER A 231 -14.38 8.88 -23.66
C SER A 231 -12.91 8.92 -24.06
N ILE A 232 -12.26 7.77 -24.16
CA ILE A 232 -10.93 7.67 -24.78
C ILE A 232 -11.22 7.59 -26.28
N LYS A 233 -10.91 8.68 -27.01
CA LYS A 233 -10.87 8.69 -28.47
C LYS A 233 -9.67 7.90 -29.00
#